data_6937f996746b280dd737f100f41e22be
#
_entry.id   6937f996746b280dd737f100f41e22be
#
_cell.length_a   1.000
_cell.length_b   1.000
_cell.length_c   1.000
_cell.angle_alpha   90.00
_cell.angle_beta   90.00
_cell.angle_gamma   90.00
#
_symmetry.space_group_name_H-M   'P 1'
#
loop_
_entity.id
_entity.type
_entity.pdbx_description
1 polymer ?
#
loop_
_entity_poly.entity_id
_entity_poly.type
_entity_poly.pdbx_seq_one_letter_code
_entity_poly.pdbx_strand_id
1 'polypeptide(L)'
;MRKLFTSIYLWGIVIISFCSHTTNAQQLLNPRLQPQFVNQLPVPGVINGLSGGTFNINIRQFDQWLGLVDPITKQHLNTTVWGYNGSYPGPTIVAKKDIPISVYWHNNLVNGSNQPLPHLLPIDRSIHWAFGHDPNWQSYGVPVVTHVHGGHTESASDGLPDQWFTPDFAMKGPGFIKGDAQPFYYHNDQEAATIWYHDHALGVTRLNVYAGLAGYYIITDQNEMNLQAANNLPAAPYDLGLAIQDRMFTSSGQLYYPSTSEEEEEEEVPYPSILPEMFGDFILVNGMTWPVLDVEPRQYRFRVLNGSDSRFYNLFFSSGEQFIQIGSDQGLLPSPFTTNQMLIAPGERKDIIIDFSNPALWGQTIILKNNAKTPYPKGSAPDPLTTGRIMAFRINKPLDESYPLTTLPATLRPPIVPLQTELAPRKLILFEAEDEYGRLMPILGTVDDGILGFRDPVTENPAMNSTEIWEMYNETMDA
;
A
#
# COMPACT_ATOMS: atom_id res chain seq x y z
N MET A 1 -13.78 -80.49 -50.48
CA MET A 1 -12.63 -79.58 -50.39
C MET A 1 -13.06 -78.31 -49.71
N ARG A 2 -12.80 -78.22 -48.41
CA ARG A 2 -13.11 -77.00 -47.58
C ARG A 2 -11.84 -76.23 -47.47
N LYS A 3 -11.85 -74.92 -47.89
CA LYS A 3 -10.77 -73.99 -47.65
C LYS A 3 -11.04 -73.25 -46.32
N LEU A 4 -10.12 -73.41 -45.37
CA LEU A 4 -10.05 -72.56 -44.12
C LEU A 4 -9.42 -71.22 -44.50
N PHE A 5 -10.13 -70.15 -44.11
CA PHE A 5 -9.58 -68.81 -44.07
C PHE A 5 -9.18 -68.47 -42.60
N THR A 6 -7.88 -68.30 -42.40
CA THR A 6 -7.32 -67.86 -41.11
C THR A 6 -7.25 -66.33 -41.12
N SER A 7 -8.09 -65.68 -40.31
CA SER A 7 -7.99 -64.23 -40.09
C SER A 7 -6.97 -63.96 -39.00
N ILE A 8 -5.94 -63.19 -39.34
CA ILE A 8 -4.93 -62.66 -38.42
C ILE A 8 -5.48 -61.28 -37.95
N TYR A 9 -5.88 -61.15 -36.63
CA TYR A 9 -6.11 -59.91 -36.01
C TYR A 9 -4.82 -59.29 -35.55
N LEU A 10 -4.39 -58.16 -36.18
CA LEU A 10 -3.33 -57.32 -35.68
C LEU A 10 -3.94 -56.41 -34.57
N TRP A 11 -3.50 -56.60 -33.34
CA TRP A 11 -3.77 -55.70 -32.24
C TRP A 11 -2.75 -54.53 -32.33
N GLY A 12 -3.21 -53.36 -32.79
CA GLY A 12 -2.46 -52.13 -32.69
C GLY A 12 -2.46 -51.65 -31.24
N ILE A 13 -1.32 -51.69 -30.57
CA ILE A 13 -1.11 -51.06 -29.28
C ILE A 13 -1.03 -49.54 -29.52
N VAL A 14 -2.10 -48.81 -29.20
CA VAL A 14 -2.09 -47.35 -29.13
C VAL A 14 -1.41 -46.98 -27.80
N ILE A 15 -0.15 -46.57 -27.85
CA ILE A 15 0.53 -45.95 -26.72
C ILE A 15 -0.02 -44.52 -26.61
N ILE A 16 -1.00 -44.31 -25.72
CA ILE A 16 -1.41 -42.97 -25.30
C ILE A 16 -0.31 -42.48 -24.38
N SER A 17 0.55 -41.61 -24.91
CA SER A 17 1.51 -40.85 -24.12
C SER A 17 0.73 -39.82 -23.32
N PHE A 18 0.43 -40.11 -22.06
CA PHE A 18 -0.02 -39.10 -21.11
C PHE A 18 1.16 -38.16 -20.88
N CYS A 19 1.13 -37.01 -21.55
CA CYS A 19 1.95 -35.89 -21.19
C CYS A 19 1.33 -35.34 -19.88
N SER A 20 1.79 -35.84 -18.74
CA SER A 20 1.49 -35.23 -17.46
C SER A 20 2.14 -33.85 -17.46
N HIS A 21 1.38 -32.83 -17.77
CA HIS A 21 1.74 -31.45 -17.39
C HIS A 21 1.71 -31.43 -15.87
N THR A 22 2.83 -31.68 -15.22
CA THR A 22 3.01 -31.29 -13.84
C THR A 22 3.05 -29.77 -13.84
N THR A 23 1.93 -29.13 -13.56
CA THR A 23 1.90 -27.75 -13.11
C THR A 23 2.75 -27.72 -11.84
N ASN A 24 3.98 -27.22 -11.93
CA ASN A 24 4.79 -26.92 -10.76
C ASN A 24 4.07 -25.80 -10.01
N ALA A 25 3.23 -26.15 -9.04
CA ALA A 25 2.71 -25.18 -8.11
C ALA A 25 3.88 -24.36 -7.57
N GLN A 26 3.85 -23.06 -7.75
CA GLN A 26 4.95 -22.17 -7.37
C GLN A 26 5.21 -22.30 -5.87
N GLN A 27 6.36 -22.86 -5.50
CA GLN A 27 6.68 -23.10 -4.10
C GLN A 27 6.85 -21.76 -3.37
N LEU A 28 6.08 -21.56 -2.29
CA LEU A 28 6.13 -20.37 -1.47
C LEU A 28 7.21 -20.47 -0.38
N LEU A 29 7.76 -19.33 -0.01
CA LEU A 29 8.68 -19.19 1.10
C LEU A 29 7.93 -19.31 2.42
N ASN A 30 8.46 -20.12 3.35
CA ASN A 30 7.82 -20.29 4.66
C ASN A 30 8.18 -19.13 5.60
N PRO A 31 7.22 -18.28 6.03
CA PRO A 31 7.48 -17.14 6.90
C PRO A 31 8.03 -17.52 8.28
N ARG A 32 7.67 -18.69 8.80
CA ARG A 32 8.14 -19.19 10.11
C ARG A 32 9.62 -19.57 10.14
N LEU A 33 10.25 -19.70 8.96
CA LEU A 33 11.68 -20.01 8.84
C LEU A 33 12.55 -18.76 8.59
N GLN A 34 11.93 -17.57 8.59
CA GLN A 34 12.61 -16.32 8.35
C GLN A 34 13.07 -15.62 9.63
N PRO A 35 14.17 -14.86 9.58
CA PRO A 35 14.65 -14.11 10.74
C PRO A 35 13.66 -12.99 11.10
N GLN A 36 13.43 -12.79 12.40
CA GLN A 36 12.59 -11.70 12.92
C GLN A 36 13.38 -10.85 13.92
N PHE A 37 13.20 -9.54 13.85
CA PHE A 37 13.80 -8.58 14.78
C PHE A 37 15.34 -8.61 14.81
N VAL A 38 15.94 -8.94 13.67
CA VAL A 38 17.39 -8.99 13.46
C VAL A 38 17.85 -7.80 12.60
N ASN A 39 17.10 -7.52 11.53
CA ASN A 39 17.45 -6.48 10.56
C ASN A 39 16.94 -5.12 11.03
N GLN A 40 17.75 -4.08 10.84
CA GLN A 40 17.36 -2.72 11.22
C GLN A 40 16.23 -2.21 10.34
N LEU A 41 15.34 -1.40 10.93
CA LEU A 41 14.29 -0.68 10.21
C LEU A 41 14.92 0.27 9.19
N PRO A 42 14.60 0.14 7.89
CA PRO A 42 15.02 1.14 6.90
C PRO A 42 14.30 2.47 7.12
N VAL A 43 15.04 3.56 6.94
CA VAL A 43 14.47 4.91 6.91
C VAL A 43 14.58 5.42 5.47
N PRO A 44 13.48 5.62 4.75
CA PRO A 44 13.50 6.13 3.39
C PRO A 44 14.20 7.50 3.29
N GLY A 45 14.87 7.74 2.17
CA GLY A 45 15.47 9.05 1.88
C GLY A 45 14.42 10.17 1.84
N VAL A 46 14.84 11.41 2.00
CA VAL A 46 13.95 12.58 2.04
C VAL A 46 14.16 13.47 0.82
N ILE A 47 13.06 13.86 0.17
CA ILE A 47 12.99 14.94 -0.81
C ILE A 47 12.49 16.18 -0.08
N ASN A 48 13.33 17.20 0.03
CA ASN A 48 12.99 18.42 0.76
C ASN A 48 12.30 19.44 -0.15
N GLY A 49 10.99 19.57 0.01
CA GLY A 49 10.11 20.51 -0.66
C GLY A 49 9.66 21.69 0.22
N LEU A 50 10.24 21.90 1.40
CA LEU A 50 9.82 22.96 2.35
C LEU A 50 9.91 24.37 1.77
N SER A 51 10.78 24.61 0.79
CA SER A 51 10.93 25.90 0.10
C SER A 51 10.35 25.90 -1.30
N GLY A 52 9.49 24.94 -1.62
CA GLY A 52 8.99 24.72 -2.97
C GLY A 52 10.03 24.03 -3.86
N GLY A 53 9.77 24.00 -5.14
CA GLY A 53 10.70 23.47 -6.13
C GLY A 53 10.07 22.49 -7.11
N THR A 54 10.91 22.04 -8.04
CA THR A 54 10.55 21.05 -9.05
C THR A 54 11.42 19.81 -8.90
N PHE A 55 10.80 18.65 -8.81
CA PHE A 55 11.46 17.37 -8.56
C PHE A 55 11.22 16.39 -9.71
N ASN A 56 12.24 15.60 -10.01
CA ASN A 56 12.15 14.49 -10.96
C ASN A 56 12.19 13.18 -10.18
N ILE A 57 11.15 12.38 -10.28
CA ILE A 57 11.03 11.10 -9.59
C ILE A 57 10.86 10.00 -10.65
N ASN A 58 11.78 9.04 -10.61
CA ASN A 58 11.82 7.95 -11.57
C ASN A 58 11.18 6.69 -10.99
N ILE A 59 10.21 6.12 -11.67
CA ILE A 59 9.65 4.80 -11.38
C ILE A 59 10.53 3.76 -12.08
N ARG A 60 11.13 2.84 -11.32
CA ARG A 60 12.09 1.87 -11.84
C ARG A 60 11.93 0.49 -11.22
N GLN A 61 12.38 -0.53 -11.95
CA GLN A 61 12.59 -1.87 -11.45
C GLN A 61 14.03 -2.03 -10.96
N PHE A 62 14.22 -2.70 -9.82
CA PHE A 62 15.53 -3.02 -9.23
C PHE A 62 15.39 -4.17 -8.25
N ASP A 63 16.54 -4.76 -7.85
CA ASP A 63 16.58 -5.78 -6.82
C ASP A 63 16.86 -5.14 -5.47
N GLN A 64 16.05 -5.47 -4.46
CA GLN A 64 16.22 -5.03 -3.07
C GLN A 64 16.16 -6.23 -2.12
N TRP A 65 17.04 -6.25 -1.14
CA TRP A 65 16.92 -7.21 -0.06
C TRP A 65 15.90 -6.74 0.97
N LEU A 66 14.83 -7.53 1.13
CA LEU A 66 13.71 -7.23 2.03
C LEU A 66 13.83 -7.97 3.38
N GLY A 67 15.01 -8.48 3.73
CA GLY A 67 15.26 -9.25 4.95
C GLY A 67 15.08 -10.75 4.79
N LEU A 68 14.82 -11.22 3.57
CA LEU A 68 14.58 -12.64 3.27
C LEU A 68 15.88 -13.42 3.20
N VAL A 69 15.82 -14.66 3.66
CA VAL A 69 16.95 -15.61 3.55
C VAL A 69 16.46 -16.97 3.03
N ASP A 70 17.30 -17.64 2.30
CA ASP A 70 17.09 -19.05 1.98
C ASP A 70 17.05 -19.87 3.28
N PRO A 71 16.00 -20.66 3.54
CA PRO A 71 15.86 -21.39 4.80
C PRO A 71 16.96 -22.41 5.09
N ILE A 72 17.62 -22.91 4.05
CA ILE A 72 18.66 -23.96 4.14
C ILE A 72 20.04 -23.31 4.19
N THR A 73 20.40 -22.52 3.16
CA THR A 73 21.75 -21.96 3.01
C THR A 73 21.98 -20.70 3.84
N LYS A 74 20.91 -20.04 4.32
CA LYS A 74 20.91 -18.76 5.02
C LYS A 74 21.45 -17.59 4.19
N GLN A 75 21.60 -17.74 2.89
CA GLN A 75 21.96 -16.65 2.00
C GLN A 75 20.80 -15.67 1.82
N HIS A 76 21.13 -14.42 1.59
CA HIS A 76 20.13 -13.39 1.30
C HIS A 76 19.40 -13.70 -0.02
N LEU A 77 18.09 -13.52 0.00
CA LEU A 77 17.24 -13.57 -1.19
C LEU A 77 16.84 -12.15 -1.55
N ASN A 78 17.31 -11.68 -2.69
CA ASN A 78 16.89 -10.39 -3.22
C ASN A 78 15.53 -10.54 -3.93
N THR A 79 14.71 -9.52 -3.79
CA THR A 79 13.40 -9.44 -4.43
C THR A 79 13.45 -8.37 -5.52
N THR A 80 13.02 -8.70 -6.72
CA THR A 80 12.78 -7.70 -7.76
C THR A 80 11.52 -6.93 -7.41
N VAL A 81 11.67 -5.61 -7.26
CA VAL A 81 10.60 -4.68 -6.88
C VAL A 81 10.56 -3.49 -7.82
N TRP A 82 9.47 -2.74 -7.76
CA TRP A 82 9.41 -1.40 -8.31
C TRP A 82 9.54 -0.38 -7.18
N GLY A 83 9.94 0.83 -7.54
CA GLY A 83 10.02 1.90 -6.56
C GLY A 83 10.33 3.23 -7.20
N TYR A 84 10.15 4.25 -6.40
CA TYR A 84 10.43 5.63 -6.77
C TYR A 84 11.88 5.97 -6.42
N ASN A 85 12.63 6.49 -7.41
CA ASN A 85 14.07 6.81 -7.30
C ASN A 85 14.93 5.65 -6.80
N GLY A 86 14.54 4.39 -7.11
CA GLY A 86 15.34 3.20 -6.79
C GLY A 86 15.29 2.80 -5.32
N SER A 87 14.21 3.11 -4.62
CA SER A 87 13.95 2.62 -3.26
C SER A 87 12.51 2.14 -3.10
N TYR A 88 12.33 1.14 -2.25
CA TYR A 88 11.05 0.62 -1.78
C TYR A 88 11.04 0.58 -0.24
N PRO A 89 10.13 1.32 0.42
CA PRO A 89 9.27 2.37 -0.11
C PRO A 89 10.05 3.51 -0.77
N GLY A 90 9.35 4.30 -1.59
CA GLY A 90 9.90 5.49 -2.21
C GLY A 90 10.34 6.55 -1.18
N PRO A 91 11.10 7.57 -1.60
CA PRO A 91 11.56 8.63 -0.70
C PRO A 91 10.38 9.39 -0.10
N THR A 92 10.54 9.83 1.15
CA THR A 92 9.57 10.71 1.81
C THR A 92 9.67 12.12 1.21
N ILE A 93 8.59 12.60 0.61
CA ILE A 93 8.48 13.99 0.18
C ILE A 93 8.02 14.81 1.40
N VAL A 94 8.77 15.84 1.76
CA VAL A 94 8.41 16.77 2.85
C VAL A 94 8.12 18.13 2.24
N ALA A 95 6.86 18.56 2.33
CA ALA A 95 6.36 19.82 1.82
C ALA A 95 5.88 20.74 2.97
N LYS A 96 5.68 22.01 2.69
CA LYS A 96 5.15 22.98 3.64
C LYS A 96 3.82 23.52 3.13
N LYS A 97 2.87 23.70 4.05
CA LYS A 97 1.57 24.33 3.76
C LYS A 97 1.76 25.63 3.00
N ASP A 98 0.96 25.85 1.96
CA ASP A 98 0.93 27.01 1.07
C ASP A 98 2.23 27.25 0.27
N ILE A 99 3.17 26.29 0.28
CA ILE A 99 4.38 26.30 -0.55
C ILE A 99 4.24 25.22 -1.61
N PRO A 100 3.91 25.57 -2.87
CA PRO A 100 3.66 24.59 -3.90
C PRO A 100 4.95 23.89 -4.36
N ILE A 101 4.81 22.63 -4.79
CA ILE A 101 5.86 21.89 -5.48
C ILE A 101 5.34 21.34 -6.79
N SER A 102 6.27 21.08 -7.71
CA SER A 102 6.02 20.38 -8.96
C SER A 102 6.80 19.08 -9.01
N VAL A 103 6.18 18.00 -9.49
CA VAL A 103 6.84 16.70 -9.60
C VAL A 103 6.66 16.16 -11.02
N TYR A 104 7.76 15.85 -11.67
CA TYR A 104 7.78 15.03 -12.88
C TYR A 104 7.87 13.55 -12.47
N TRP A 105 6.80 12.80 -12.70
CA TRP A 105 6.80 11.34 -12.53
C TRP A 105 7.22 10.69 -13.84
N HIS A 106 8.37 10.02 -13.84
CA HIS A 106 8.91 9.37 -15.05
C HIS A 106 8.67 7.87 -14.97
N ASN A 107 7.91 7.33 -15.91
CA ASN A 107 7.76 5.88 -16.05
C ASN A 107 8.98 5.31 -16.77
N ASN A 108 9.98 4.88 -16.01
CA ASN A 108 11.21 4.25 -16.48
C ASN A 108 11.22 2.73 -16.19
N LEU A 109 10.04 2.08 -16.32
CA LEU A 109 9.92 0.62 -16.27
C LEU A 109 10.36 0.03 -17.63
N VAL A 110 11.65 0.19 -17.92
CA VAL A 110 12.31 -0.27 -19.15
C VAL A 110 13.56 -1.08 -18.81
N ASN A 111 13.95 -1.96 -19.75
CA ASN A 111 15.20 -2.73 -19.65
C ASN A 111 16.43 -1.91 -20.09
N GLY A 112 17.61 -2.48 -20.02
CA GLY A 112 18.86 -1.83 -20.41
C GLY A 112 18.96 -1.42 -21.89
N SER A 113 18.04 -1.86 -22.73
CA SER A 113 17.91 -1.46 -24.15
C SER A 113 16.75 -0.48 -24.38
N ASN A 114 16.24 0.12 -23.30
CA ASN A 114 15.10 1.04 -23.33
C ASN A 114 13.80 0.43 -23.87
N GLN A 115 13.63 -0.89 -23.73
CA GLN A 115 12.39 -1.57 -24.10
C GLN A 115 11.49 -1.68 -22.87
N PRO A 116 10.16 -1.49 -23.02
CA PRO A 116 9.21 -1.65 -21.92
C PRO A 116 9.34 -3.00 -21.23
N LEU A 117 9.27 -2.98 -19.89
CA LEU A 117 9.23 -4.20 -19.10
C LEU A 117 7.81 -4.77 -19.05
N PRO A 118 7.67 -6.11 -18.98
CA PRO A 118 6.40 -6.71 -18.62
C PRO A 118 6.08 -6.43 -17.15
N HIS A 119 4.81 -6.60 -16.77
CA HIS A 119 4.42 -6.52 -15.36
C HIS A 119 5.06 -7.66 -14.55
N LEU A 120 5.50 -7.36 -13.30
CA LEU A 120 6.11 -8.36 -12.39
C LEU A 120 5.12 -9.44 -11.94
N LEU A 121 3.84 -9.10 -11.88
CA LEU A 121 2.78 -9.92 -11.32
C LEU A 121 1.73 -10.26 -12.38
N PRO A 122 0.97 -11.35 -12.22
CA PRO A 122 -0.08 -11.73 -13.15
C PRO A 122 -1.21 -10.67 -13.20
N ILE A 123 -1.56 -10.21 -14.41
CA ILE A 123 -2.65 -9.23 -14.63
C ILE A 123 -3.90 -9.98 -15.03
N ASP A 124 -4.99 -9.79 -14.28
CA ASP A 124 -6.32 -10.15 -14.72
C ASP A 124 -6.81 -9.17 -15.78
N ARG A 125 -7.05 -9.66 -16.99
CA ARG A 125 -7.47 -8.86 -18.14
C ARG A 125 -8.98 -8.88 -18.38
N SER A 126 -9.70 -9.65 -17.61
CA SER A 126 -11.16 -9.75 -17.70
C SER A 126 -11.87 -8.63 -16.95
N ILE A 127 -11.19 -7.99 -16.01
CA ILE A 127 -11.72 -6.81 -15.31
C ILE A 127 -11.58 -5.53 -16.16
N HIS A 128 -12.26 -4.47 -15.75
CA HIS A 128 -12.04 -3.13 -16.33
C HIS A 128 -10.66 -2.60 -15.93
N TRP A 129 -9.74 -2.54 -16.90
CA TRP A 129 -8.35 -2.12 -16.67
C TRP A 129 -7.80 -1.22 -17.77
N ALA A 130 -6.60 -0.70 -17.58
CA ALA A 130 -5.97 0.33 -18.41
C ALA A 130 -6.04 0.10 -19.92
N PHE A 131 -5.71 -1.11 -20.39
CA PHE A 131 -5.70 -1.40 -21.84
C PHE A 131 -6.96 -2.12 -22.34
N GLY A 132 -7.91 -2.44 -21.48
CA GLY A 132 -9.12 -3.19 -21.86
C GLY A 132 -8.76 -4.50 -22.57
N HIS A 133 -9.34 -4.71 -23.77
CA HIS A 133 -9.14 -5.93 -24.55
C HIS A 133 -8.06 -5.78 -25.66
N ASP A 134 -7.18 -4.75 -25.61
CA ASP A 134 -6.15 -4.57 -26.63
C ASP A 134 -5.21 -5.78 -26.67
N PRO A 135 -5.10 -6.50 -27.82
CA PRO A 135 -4.24 -7.68 -27.94
C PRO A 135 -2.74 -7.36 -27.86
N ASN A 136 -2.34 -6.11 -28.11
CA ASN A 136 -0.95 -5.67 -28.14
C ASN A 136 -0.47 -5.09 -26.79
N TRP A 137 -1.27 -5.18 -25.74
CA TRP A 137 -1.02 -4.54 -24.44
C TRP A 137 0.40 -4.81 -23.88
N GLN A 138 0.96 -5.99 -24.10
CA GLN A 138 2.31 -6.36 -23.62
C GLN A 138 3.42 -5.51 -24.25
N SER A 139 3.20 -4.97 -25.45
CA SER A 139 4.18 -4.15 -26.16
C SER A 139 4.28 -2.71 -25.64
N TYR A 140 3.29 -2.26 -24.90
CA TYR A 140 3.23 -0.88 -24.39
C TYR A 140 3.94 -0.70 -23.04
N GLY A 141 4.22 -1.79 -22.34
CA GLY A 141 4.78 -1.78 -20.99
C GLY A 141 3.72 -1.52 -19.91
N VAL A 142 4.17 -1.17 -18.73
CA VAL A 142 3.31 -1.03 -17.54
C VAL A 142 2.67 0.36 -17.51
N PRO A 143 1.32 0.44 -17.40
CA PRO A 143 0.64 1.71 -17.17
C PRO A 143 0.86 2.13 -15.71
N VAL A 144 1.21 3.39 -15.47
CA VAL A 144 1.38 3.98 -14.14
C VAL A 144 0.74 5.37 -14.10
N VAL A 145 0.26 5.75 -12.94
CA VAL A 145 -0.04 7.15 -12.59
C VAL A 145 0.12 7.30 -11.08
N THR A 146 0.81 8.34 -10.63
CA THR A 146 1.00 8.57 -9.20
C THR A 146 -0.08 9.49 -8.66
N HIS A 147 -0.79 9.02 -7.61
CA HIS A 147 -1.77 9.75 -6.82
C HIS A 147 -1.18 10.12 -5.46
N VAL A 148 -1.45 11.34 -4.99
CA VAL A 148 -1.12 11.76 -3.61
C VAL A 148 -2.38 11.60 -2.76
N HIS A 149 -2.47 10.48 -2.09
CA HIS A 149 -3.62 10.04 -1.32
C HIS A 149 -3.88 10.94 -0.10
N GLY A 150 -5.02 11.59 -0.07
CA GLY A 150 -5.39 12.61 0.90
C GLY A 150 -4.89 14.00 0.53
N GLY A 151 -4.30 14.19 -0.64
CA GLY A 151 -3.85 15.47 -1.16
C GLY A 151 -5.01 16.34 -1.64
N HIS A 152 -4.93 17.64 -1.35
CA HIS A 152 -5.80 18.67 -1.91
C HIS A 152 -5.23 19.06 -3.27
N THR A 153 -5.69 18.39 -4.34
CA THR A 153 -5.01 18.42 -5.64
C THR A 153 -6.02 18.69 -6.76
N GLU A 154 -5.62 19.47 -7.76
CA GLU A 154 -6.41 19.64 -8.98
C GLU A 154 -6.53 18.33 -9.75
N SER A 155 -7.68 18.08 -10.39
CA SER A 155 -7.93 16.84 -11.13
C SER A 155 -6.84 16.53 -12.18
N ALA A 156 -6.24 17.55 -12.80
CA ALA A 156 -5.14 17.40 -13.76
C ALA A 156 -3.84 16.86 -13.12
N SER A 157 -3.67 16.97 -11.82
CA SER A 157 -2.47 16.53 -11.05
C SER A 157 -2.79 15.50 -10.00
N ASP A 158 -4.04 15.05 -9.91
CA ASP A 158 -4.50 14.15 -8.86
C ASP A 158 -4.12 12.68 -9.09
N GLY A 159 -3.83 12.32 -10.34
CA GLY A 159 -3.50 10.94 -10.68
C GLY A 159 -4.73 10.03 -10.66
N LEU A 160 -5.82 10.47 -11.31
CA LEU A 160 -7.04 9.67 -11.44
C LEU A 160 -6.77 8.35 -12.18
N PRO A 161 -7.55 7.29 -11.95
CA PRO A 161 -7.28 5.95 -12.48
C PRO A 161 -7.10 5.89 -13.99
N ASP A 162 -7.78 6.73 -14.74
CA ASP A 162 -7.73 6.82 -16.21
C ASP A 162 -6.68 7.82 -16.75
N GLN A 163 -5.86 8.42 -15.86
CA GLN A 163 -4.75 9.32 -16.23
C GLN A 163 -3.40 8.60 -16.34
N TRP A 164 -3.41 7.28 -16.47
CA TRP A 164 -2.20 6.48 -16.60
C TRP A 164 -1.43 6.76 -17.90
N PHE A 165 -0.14 6.46 -17.86
CA PHE A 165 0.75 6.52 -19.03
C PHE A 165 1.82 5.42 -18.95
N THR A 166 2.27 4.97 -20.12
CA THR A 166 3.34 3.97 -20.27
C THR A 166 4.70 4.65 -20.46
N PRO A 167 5.82 3.90 -20.45
CA PRO A 167 7.13 4.48 -20.76
C PRO A 167 7.11 5.37 -22.01
N ASP A 168 7.80 6.50 -21.94
CA ASP A 168 7.88 7.52 -23.01
C ASP A 168 6.51 8.04 -23.49
N PHE A 169 5.44 7.91 -22.67
CA PHE A 169 4.06 8.27 -23.04
C PHE A 169 3.56 7.60 -24.32
N ALA A 170 4.09 6.39 -24.65
CA ALA A 170 3.72 5.66 -25.84
C ALA A 170 2.21 5.35 -25.90
N MET A 171 1.61 5.07 -24.75
CA MET A 171 0.15 5.00 -24.56
C MET A 171 -0.25 5.82 -23.34
N LYS A 172 -1.47 6.35 -23.39
CA LYS A 172 -2.05 7.17 -22.30
C LYS A 172 -3.50 6.82 -22.09
N GLY A 173 -3.94 6.87 -20.86
CA GLY A 173 -5.34 6.70 -20.50
C GLY A 173 -6.21 7.85 -21.01
N PRO A 174 -7.51 7.63 -21.18
CA PRO A 174 -8.43 8.63 -21.75
C PRO A 174 -8.56 9.91 -20.89
N GLY A 175 -8.29 9.80 -19.59
CA GLY A 175 -8.28 10.94 -18.66
C GLY A 175 -6.96 11.70 -18.60
N PHE A 176 -5.92 11.28 -19.34
CA PHE A 176 -4.64 11.95 -19.33
C PHE A 176 -4.71 13.28 -20.11
N ILE A 177 -5.02 14.35 -19.39
CA ILE A 177 -5.26 15.69 -19.96
C ILE A 177 -4.03 16.59 -19.97
N LYS A 178 -2.93 16.17 -19.33
CA LYS A 178 -1.66 16.91 -19.35
C LYS A 178 -0.94 16.74 -20.69
N GLY A 179 -0.15 17.76 -21.07
CA GLY A 179 0.85 17.58 -22.12
C GLY A 179 1.93 16.59 -21.64
N ASP A 180 2.54 15.87 -22.60
CA ASP A 180 3.66 15.00 -22.30
C ASP A 180 4.77 15.79 -21.61
N ALA A 181 5.42 15.20 -20.63
CA ALA A 181 6.46 15.85 -19.83
C ALA A 181 6.03 17.14 -19.08
N GLN A 182 4.75 17.30 -18.74
CA GLN A 182 4.33 18.34 -17.81
C GLN A 182 4.35 17.80 -16.37
N PRO A 183 4.78 18.61 -15.37
CA PRO A 183 4.80 18.18 -13.99
C PRO A 183 3.39 18.10 -13.40
N PHE A 184 3.23 17.26 -12.41
CA PHE A 184 2.11 17.31 -11.47
C PHE A 184 2.36 18.45 -10.49
N TYR A 185 1.35 19.24 -10.23
CA TYR A 185 1.43 20.43 -9.41
C TYR A 185 0.65 20.22 -8.12
N TYR A 186 1.32 20.42 -6.99
CA TYR A 186 0.75 20.25 -5.66
C TYR A 186 0.79 21.57 -4.91
N HIS A 187 -0.39 22.13 -4.64
CA HIS A 187 -0.56 23.44 -3.97
C HIS A 187 -0.14 23.38 -2.49
N ASN A 188 -0.31 22.22 -1.86
CA ASN A 188 -0.06 22.02 -0.44
C ASN A 188 -0.89 22.97 0.47
N ASP A 189 -2.09 23.36 0.04
CA ASP A 189 -2.94 24.34 0.72
C ASP A 189 -3.79 23.75 1.87
N GLN A 190 -3.53 22.50 2.24
CA GLN A 190 -4.12 21.81 3.38
C GLN A 190 -3.28 21.93 4.64
N GLU A 191 -3.84 21.54 5.80
CA GLU A 191 -3.12 21.54 7.06
C GLU A 191 -2.00 20.50 7.11
N ALA A 192 -1.09 20.64 8.12
CA ALA A 192 -0.04 19.66 8.36
C ALA A 192 -0.62 18.26 8.54
N ALA A 193 -0.17 17.31 7.71
CA ALA A 193 -0.70 15.96 7.69
C ALA A 193 0.35 14.94 7.22
N THR A 194 0.19 13.70 7.66
CA THR A 194 0.88 12.55 7.09
C THR A 194 -0.01 11.95 6.00
N ILE A 195 0.29 12.30 4.76
CA ILE A 195 -0.33 11.70 3.58
C ILE A 195 0.71 10.83 2.84
N TRP A 196 0.32 10.18 1.77
CA TRP A 196 1.22 9.27 1.06
C TRP A 196 0.94 9.30 -0.44
N TYR A 197 1.87 8.84 -1.24
CA TYR A 197 1.69 8.73 -2.68
C TYR A 197 1.85 7.28 -3.12
N HIS A 198 1.09 6.89 -4.12
CA HIS A 198 1.10 5.54 -4.65
C HIS A 198 0.62 5.51 -6.11
N ASP A 199 0.83 4.38 -6.79
CA ASP A 199 0.24 4.17 -8.11
C ASP A 199 -1.28 4.05 -8.04
N HIS A 200 -1.97 4.55 -9.06
CA HIS A 200 -3.42 4.54 -9.16
C HIS A 200 -3.95 4.10 -10.54
N ALA A 201 -3.13 3.45 -11.38
CA ALA A 201 -3.52 3.06 -12.72
C ALA A 201 -4.67 2.05 -12.72
N LEU A 202 -5.68 2.32 -13.53
CA LEU A 202 -6.96 1.58 -13.62
C LEU A 202 -6.76 0.07 -13.73
N GLY A 203 -7.35 -0.68 -12.81
CA GLY A 203 -7.37 -2.14 -12.76
C GLY A 203 -6.05 -2.81 -12.34
N VAL A 204 -4.94 -2.05 -12.22
CA VAL A 204 -3.63 -2.58 -11.82
C VAL A 204 -3.04 -1.89 -10.59
N THR A 205 -3.73 -0.93 -9.99
CA THR A 205 -3.31 -0.22 -8.76
C THR A 205 -2.83 -1.20 -7.69
N ARG A 206 -3.63 -2.23 -7.36
CA ARG A 206 -3.29 -3.25 -6.37
C ARG A 206 -1.96 -3.93 -6.66
N LEU A 207 -1.69 -4.25 -7.94
CA LEU A 207 -0.45 -4.93 -8.37
C LEU A 207 0.75 -3.97 -8.37
N ASN A 208 0.57 -2.73 -8.85
CA ASN A 208 1.61 -1.71 -8.89
C ASN A 208 2.05 -1.30 -7.48
N VAL A 209 1.11 -1.10 -6.56
CA VAL A 209 1.39 -0.80 -5.14
C VAL A 209 2.04 -2.03 -4.46
N TYR A 210 1.55 -3.23 -4.75
CA TYR A 210 2.15 -4.45 -4.22
C TYR A 210 3.60 -4.64 -4.71
N ALA A 211 3.88 -4.30 -5.96
CA ALA A 211 5.23 -4.34 -6.52
C ALA A 211 6.20 -3.33 -5.87
N GLY A 212 5.67 -2.28 -5.19
CA GLY A 212 6.49 -1.35 -4.40
C GLY A 212 6.24 0.14 -4.66
N LEU A 213 5.24 0.51 -5.49
CA LEU A 213 4.97 1.91 -5.84
C LEU A 213 4.16 2.63 -4.75
N ALA A 214 4.83 2.95 -3.63
CA ALA A 214 4.30 3.74 -2.53
C ALA A 214 5.41 4.52 -1.81
N GLY A 215 5.08 5.68 -1.21
CA GLY A 215 5.98 6.49 -0.40
C GLY A 215 5.24 7.54 0.40
N TYR A 216 5.88 8.14 1.40
CA TYR A 216 5.29 9.19 2.22
C TYR A 216 5.31 10.55 1.55
N TYR A 217 4.22 11.31 1.75
CA TYR A 217 4.14 12.72 1.47
C TYR A 217 3.72 13.43 2.76
N ILE A 218 4.63 14.19 3.37
CA ILE A 218 4.40 14.86 4.64
C ILE A 218 4.24 16.34 4.38
N ILE A 219 3.09 16.89 4.75
CA ILE A 219 2.89 18.33 4.77
C ILE A 219 3.11 18.81 6.20
N THR A 220 3.98 19.80 6.40
CA THR A 220 4.15 20.52 7.66
C THR A 220 3.58 21.92 7.56
N ASP A 221 3.21 22.52 8.68
CA ASP A 221 2.76 23.91 8.76
C ASP A 221 3.49 24.69 9.86
N GLN A 222 3.17 25.96 10.01
CA GLN A 222 3.82 26.80 11.02
C GLN A 222 3.50 26.33 12.44
N ASN A 223 2.30 25.77 12.69
CA ASN A 223 1.93 25.24 14.00
C ASN A 223 2.78 24.04 14.38
N GLU A 224 2.90 23.04 13.49
CA GLU A 224 3.74 21.87 13.73
C GLU A 224 5.22 22.25 13.91
N MET A 225 5.73 23.16 13.07
CA MET A 225 7.11 23.66 13.18
C MET A 225 7.34 24.38 14.52
N ASN A 226 6.39 25.15 15.01
CA ASN A 226 6.48 25.82 16.32
C ASN A 226 6.47 24.80 17.47
N LEU A 227 5.64 23.76 17.39
CA LEU A 227 5.61 22.69 18.39
C LEU A 227 6.94 21.94 18.44
N GLN A 228 7.54 21.64 17.29
CA GLN A 228 8.87 21.02 17.21
C GLN A 228 9.96 21.95 17.74
N ALA A 229 9.97 23.23 17.37
CA ALA A 229 10.95 24.19 17.83
C ALA A 229 10.87 24.46 19.36
N ALA A 230 9.69 24.30 19.95
CA ALA A 230 9.48 24.39 21.39
C ALA A 230 9.75 23.07 22.15
N ASN A 231 10.19 22.02 21.47
CA ASN A 231 10.34 20.65 21.98
C ASN A 231 9.02 20.06 22.52
N ASN A 232 7.91 20.44 21.93
CA ASN A 232 6.58 19.93 22.23
C ASN A 232 6.17 18.75 21.35
N LEU A 233 6.86 18.54 20.22
CA LEU A 233 6.78 17.35 19.37
C LEU A 233 8.20 16.89 19.02
N PRO A 234 8.43 15.56 18.95
CA PRO A 234 9.67 15.05 18.39
C PRO A 234 9.87 15.52 16.94
N ALA A 235 11.09 15.93 16.63
CA ALA A 235 11.54 16.23 15.27
C ALA A 235 12.59 15.21 14.85
N ALA A 236 13.06 15.26 13.59
CA ALA A 236 14.14 14.41 13.13
C ALA A 236 15.36 14.50 14.07
N PRO A 237 16.02 13.39 14.41
CA PRO A 237 15.84 12.02 13.87
C PRO A 237 14.78 11.17 14.60
N TYR A 238 13.96 11.74 15.48
CA TYR A 238 12.98 11.04 16.32
C TYR A 238 11.54 11.13 15.78
N ASP A 239 11.35 11.56 14.53
CA ASP A 239 10.09 11.59 13.76
C ASP A 239 10.27 10.68 12.53
N LEU A 240 9.64 9.50 12.54
CA LEU A 240 9.89 8.42 11.60
C LEU A 240 8.59 7.87 10.99
N GLY A 241 8.60 7.57 9.69
CA GLY A 241 7.52 6.83 9.03
C GLY A 241 7.62 5.33 9.30
N LEU A 242 6.47 4.68 9.49
CA LEU A 242 6.31 3.22 9.59
C LEU A 242 5.25 2.76 8.58
N ALA A 243 5.64 2.50 7.33
CA ALA A 243 4.77 1.92 6.31
C ALA A 243 4.68 0.41 6.52
N ILE A 244 3.56 -0.06 7.05
CA ILE A 244 3.29 -1.47 7.31
C ILE A 244 2.59 -2.05 6.09
N GLN A 245 3.11 -3.16 5.57
CA GLN A 245 2.57 -3.86 4.41
C GLN A 245 2.70 -5.36 4.60
N ASP A 246 1.77 -6.13 4.06
CA ASP A 246 1.92 -7.58 4.01
C ASP A 246 2.22 -8.06 2.59
N ARG A 247 2.98 -9.13 2.48
CA ARG A 247 3.45 -9.71 1.20
C ARG A 247 3.50 -11.23 1.29
N MET A 248 3.54 -11.86 0.13
CA MET A 248 3.89 -13.27 -0.06
C MET A 248 5.10 -13.37 -0.99
N PHE A 249 5.90 -14.40 -0.78
CA PHE A 249 7.11 -14.62 -1.57
C PHE A 249 7.22 -16.05 -2.06
N THR A 250 7.77 -16.20 -3.26
CA THR A 250 8.20 -17.52 -3.76
C THR A 250 9.41 -18.03 -2.98
N SER A 251 9.71 -19.30 -3.08
CA SER A 251 10.91 -19.90 -2.47
C SER A 251 12.23 -19.26 -2.92
N SER A 252 12.24 -18.58 -4.06
CA SER A 252 13.39 -17.82 -4.57
C SER A 252 13.41 -16.35 -4.06
N GLY A 253 12.47 -15.95 -3.22
CA GLY A 253 12.38 -14.58 -2.66
C GLY A 253 11.73 -13.56 -3.58
N GLN A 254 11.09 -13.98 -4.69
CA GLN A 254 10.35 -13.07 -5.56
C GLN A 254 8.93 -12.83 -5.03
N LEU A 255 8.36 -11.68 -5.36
CA LEU A 255 6.96 -11.38 -5.02
C LEU A 255 6.02 -12.43 -5.59
N TYR A 256 5.06 -12.84 -4.79
CA TYR A 256 3.95 -13.68 -5.20
C TYR A 256 2.64 -12.96 -4.88
N TYR A 257 1.75 -12.86 -5.87
CA TYR A 257 0.40 -12.34 -5.68
C TYR A 257 -0.59 -13.44 -6.05
N PRO A 258 -1.46 -13.87 -5.12
CA PRO A 258 -2.39 -14.96 -5.39
C PRO A 258 -3.43 -14.56 -6.44
N SER A 259 -3.84 -15.53 -7.21
CA SER A 259 -4.99 -15.49 -8.12
C SER A 259 -5.81 -16.76 -7.92
N THR A 260 -6.98 -16.86 -8.54
CA THR A 260 -7.74 -18.12 -8.53
C THR A 260 -6.87 -19.27 -9.05
N SER A 261 -7.02 -20.46 -8.47
CA SER A 261 -6.30 -21.65 -8.90
C SER A 261 -6.90 -22.18 -10.20
N GLU A 262 -6.05 -22.76 -11.07
CA GLU A 262 -6.50 -23.52 -12.25
C GLU A 262 -7.32 -24.77 -11.85
N GLU A 263 -7.35 -25.14 -10.57
CA GLU A 263 -8.03 -26.32 -10.01
C GLU A 263 -9.49 -26.04 -9.60
N GLU A 264 -9.92 -24.78 -9.54
CA GLU A 264 -11.32 -24.44 -9.43
C GLU A 264 -11.95 -24.57 -10.82
N GLU A 265 -12.23 -25.83 -11.20
CA GLU A 265 -12.84 -26.27 -12.46
C GLU A 265 -14.32 -25.83 -12.58
N GLU A 266 -14.61 -24.56 -12.49
CA GLU A 266 -15.72 -24.00 -13.22
C GLU A 266 -15.14 -23.46 -14.54
N GLU A 267 -15.44 -24.12 -15.65
CA GLU A 267 -14.81 -23.99 -16.97
C GLU A 267 -14.80 -22.60 -17.61
N GLU A 268 -15.16 -21.53 -16.87
CA GLU A 268 -15.37 -20.19 -17.43
C GLU A 268 -14.60 -19.06 -16.73
N VAL A 269 -13.95 -19.29 -15.58
CA VAL A 269 -13.25 -18.19 -14.87
C VAL A 269 -11.90 -17.90 -15.55
N PRO A 270 -11.64 -16.66 -15.96
CA PRO A 270 -10.37 -16.30 -16.58
C PRO A 270 -9.15 -16.55 -15.66
N TYR A 271 -8.03 -16.98 -16.24
CA TYR A 271 -6.77 -17.14 -15.48
C TYR A 271 -5.66 -16.26 -16.10
N PRO A 272 -4.91 -15.49 -15.31
CA PRO A 272 -5.10 -15.25 -13.86
C PRO A 272 -6.38 -14.44 -13.58
N SER A 273 -7.04 -14.72 -12.46
CA SER A 273 -8.25 -14.02 -12.02
C SER A 273 -8.04 -13.32 -10.68
N ILE A 274 -8.63 -12.15 -10.53
CA ILE A 274 -8.59 -11.38 -9.29
C ILE A 274 -9.28 -12.15 -8.16
N LEU A 275 -8.69 -12.08 -6.95
CA LEU A 275 -9.36 -12.44 -5.71
C LEU A 275 -9.98 -11.19 -5.08
N PRO A 276 -11.09 -11.32 -4.34
CA PRO A 276 -11.74 -10.18 -3.67
C PRO A 276 -10.81 -9.45 -2.71
N GLU A 277 -9.98 -10.19 -1.99
CA GLU A 277 -9.06 -9.68 -0.99
C GLU A 277 -7.70 -10.40 -1.08
N MET A 278 -6.62 -9.71 -0.69
CA MET A 278 -5.28 -10.28 -0.61
C MET A 278 -4.73 -10.12 0.81
N PHE A 279 -4.24 -11.23 1.37
CA PHE A 279 -3.64 -11.28 2.70
C PHE A 279 -2.29 -12.00 2.65
N GLY A 280 -1.21 -11.24 2.81
CA GLY A 280 0.14 -11.80 2.86
C GLY A 280 0.45 -12.46 4.20
N ASP A 281 1.42 -13.34 4.24
CA ASP A 281 1.89 -14.06 5.42
C ASP A 281 3.20 -13.50 6.00
N PHE A 282 3.84 -12.55 5.29
CA PHE A 282 4.99 -11.77 5.74
C PHE A 282 4.56 -10.35 6.05
N ILE A 283 5.01 -9.80 7.19
CA ILE A 283 4.80 -8.39 7.53
C ILE A 283 6.09 -7.63 7.29
N LEU A 284 6.00 -6.57 6.50
CA LEU A 284 7.09 -5.64 6.21
C LEU A 284 6.81 -4.29 6.86
N VAL A 285 7.86 -3.66 7.36
CA VAL A 285 7.82 -2.25 7.75
C VAL A 285 8.94 -1.53 6.99
N ASN A 286 8.56 -0.51 6.25
CA ASN A 286 9.49 0.21 5.36
C ASN A 286 10.26 -0.72 4.42
N GLY A 287 9.61 -1.77 3.87
CA GLY A 287 10.21 -2.72 2.96
C GLY A 287 11.11 -3.78 3.62
N MET A 288 11.17 -3.87 4.95
CA MET A 288 11.94 -4.88 5.67
C MET A 288 11.02 -5.82 6.46
N THR A 289 11.21 -7.13 6.33
CA THR A 289 10.44 -8.15 7.05
C THR A 289 10.78 -8.12 8.55
N TRP A 290 9.76 -7.95 9.40
CA TRP A 290 9.87 -7.93 10.87
C TRP A 290 11.12 -7.21 11.39
N PRO A 291 11.33 -5.92 11.09
CA PRO A 291 12.55 -5.22 11.47
C PRO A 291 12.62 -4.92 12.97
N VAL A 292 13.78 -4.47 13.41
CA VAL A 292 14.00 -3.91 14.73
C VAL A 292 14.49 -2.47 14.60
N LEU A 293 14.04 -1.60 15.50
CA LEU A 293 14.58 -0.26 15.66
C LEU A 293 15.28 -0.15 17.02
N ASP A 294 16.57 0.16 17.01
CA ASP A 294 17.30 0.51 18.22
C ASP A 294 16.95 1.95 18.61
N VAL A 295 16.44 2.14 19.84
CA VAL A 295 15.94 3.43 20.32
C VAL A 295 16.65 3.90 21.60
N GLU A 296 16.65 5.21 21.80
CA GLU A 296 17.06 5.89 23.02
C GLU A 296 15.88 5.92 24.02
N PRO A 297 16.15 6.12 25.33
CA PRO A 297 15.12 6.24 26.36
C PRO A 297 14.45 7.63 26.32
N ARG A 298 13.69 7.91 25.27
CA ARG A 298 12.96 9.17 25.02
C ARG A 298 11.70 8.94 24.21
N GLN A 299 10.93 9.98 23.99
CA GLN A 299 9.76 9.96 23.09
C GLN A 299 10.19 9.98 21.63
N TYR A 300 9.54 9.12 20.84
CA TYR A 300 9.63 9.08 19.37
C TYR A 300 8.25 9.33 18.79
N ARG A 301 8.18 10.08 17.70
CA ARG A 301 7.01 10.22 16.86
C ARG A 301 7.07 9.19 15.74
N PHE A 302 5.98 8.46 15.54
CA PHE A 302 5.86 7.54 14.43
C PHE A 302 4.63 7.90 13.61
N ARG A 303 4.86 8.05 12.31
CA ARG A 303 3.83 8.26 11.30
C ARG A 303 3.50 6.91 10.70
N VAL A 304 2.47 6.25 11.23
CA VAL A 304 2.09 4.90 10.85
C VAL A 304 1.17 4.95 9.63
N LEU A 305 1.52 4.21 8.59
CA LEU A 305 0.69 3.98 7.40
C LEU A 305 0.39 2.49 7.30
N ASN A 306 -0.87 2.13 7.14
CA ASN A 306 -1.24 0.80 6.65
C ASN A 306 -1.24 0.83 5.12
N GLY A 307 -0.19 0.34 4.50
CA GLY A 307 -0.05 0.23 3.04
C GLY A 307 -0.32 -1.18 2.51
N SER A 308 -1.01 -2.02 3.29
CA SER A 308 -1.48 -3.35 2.85
C SER A 308 -2.64 -3.23 1.89
N ASP A 309 -2.89 -4.28 1.12
CA ASP A 309 -4.00 -4.36 0.17
C ASP A 309 -5.36 -4.45 0.90
N SER A 310 -5.55 -5.50 1.69
CA SER A 310 -6.84 -5.76 2.38
C SER A 310 -6.72 -5.92 3.88
N ARG A 311 -5.49 -6.05 4.43
CA ARG A 311 -5.27 -6.36 5.83
C ARG A 311 -5.46 -5.17 6.76
N PHE A 312 -6.38 -5.29 7.73
CA PHE A 312 -6.45 -4.43 8.90
C PHE A 312 -5.38 -4.81 9.93
N TYR A 313 -4.91 -3.83 10.69
CA TYR A 313 -4.07 -4.06 11.87
C TYR A 313 -4.73 -3.45 13.10
N ASN A 314 -4.78 -4.21 14.20
CA ASN A 314 -5.07 -3.67 15.52
C ASN A 314 -3.80 -3.79 16.35
N LEU A 315 -3.04 -2.70 16.37
CA LEU A 315 -1.70 -2.65 16.91
C LEU A 315 -1.74 -2.54 18.44
N PHE A 316 -0.82 -3.25 19.10
CA PHE A 316 -0.67 -3.21 20.57
C PHE A 316 0.72 -3.71 21.00
N PHE A 317 1.14 -3.35 22.22
CA PHE A 317 2.30 -3.92 22.87
C PHE A 317 1.89 -4.96 23.89
N SER A 318 2.48 -6.15 23.83
CA SER A 318 2.20 -7.20 24.83
C SER A 318 2.80 -6.92 26.21
N SER A 319 3.75 -6.01 26.29
CA SER A 319 4.41 -5.52 27.51
C SER A 319 3.60 -4.43 28.23
N GLY A 320 2.57 -3.87 27.56
CA GLY A 320 1.62 -2.94 28.16
C GLY A 320 1.90 -1.46 27.91
N GLU A 321 2.91 -1.13 27.08
CA GLU A 321 3.18 0.23 26.65
C GLU A 321 1.98 0.78 25.88
N GLN A 322 1.75 2.09 25.99
CA GLN A 322 0.63 2.79 25.38
C GLN A 322 1.10 3.60 24.18
N PHE A 323 0.17 3.82 23.27
CA PHE A 323 0.31 4.83 22.24
C PHE A 323 -0.28 6.14 22.72
N ILE A 324 0.36 7.24 22.38
CA ILE A 324 -0.24 8.58 22.50
C ILE A 324 -0.51 9.05 21.09
N GLN A 325 -1.75 8.92 20.64
CA GLN A 325 -2.15 9.39 19.31
C GLN A 325 -2.23 10.91 19.32
N ILE A 326 -1.56 11.53 18.36
CA ILE A 326 -1.48 12.99 18.20
C ILE A 326 -2.08 13.46 16.88
N GLY A 327 -2.33 12.54 15.94
CA GLY A 327 -2.91 12.85 14.64
C GLY A 327 -3.52 11.63 13.95
N SER A 328 -4.16 11.88 12.82
CA SER A 328 -4.73 10.88 11.92
C SER A 328 -4.57 11.35 10.47
N ASP A 329 -5.33 10.79 9.53
CA ASP A 329 -5.20 10.98 8.09
C ASP A 329 -4.97 12.43 7.63
N GLN A 330 -5.73 13.39 8.19
CA GLN A 330 -5.71 14.79 7.76
C GLN A 330 -5.04 15.73 8.77
N GLY A 331 -4.28 15.21 9.73
CA GLY A 331 -3.41 16.02 10.56
C GLY A 331 -3.58 15.85 12.06
N LEU A 332 -3.06 16.86 12.81
CA LEU A 332 -3.02 16.81 14.27
C LEU A 332 -4.42 16.85 14.89
N LEU A 333 -4.59 16.06 15.94
CA LEU A 333 -5.74 16.16 16.83
C LEU A 333 -5.68 17.46 17.64
N PRO A 334 -6.80 17.96 18.16
CA PRO A 334 -6.78 19.11 19.07
C PRO A 334 -5.97 18.86 20.36
N SER A 335 -5.99 17.62 20.84
CA SER A 335 -5.26 17.16 22.04
C SER A 335 -4.78 15.74 21.89
N PRO A 336 -3.70 15.33 22.59
CA PRO A 336 -3.24 13.96 22.62
C PRO A 336 -4.30 13.01 23.20
N PHE A 337 -4.35 11.78 22.65
CA PHE A 337 -5.24 10.71 23.11
C PHE A 337 -4.41 9.44 23.40
N THR A 338 -4.50 8.91 24.62
CA THR A 338 -3.76 7.72 25.04
C THR A 338 -4.60 6.48 24.88
N THR A 339 -4.04 5.42 24.27
CA THR A 339 -4.72 4.13 24.04
C THR A 339 -3.76 2.97 24.12
N ASN A 340 -4.27 1.78 24.47
CA ASN A 340 -3.52 0.52 24.49
C ASN A 340 -3.56 -0.22 23.15
N GLN A 341 -4.52 0.13 22.28
CA GLN A 341 -4.74 -0.53 21.01
C GLN A 341 -5.06 0.52 19.96
N MET A 342 -4.69 0.23 18.72
CA MET A 342 -4.89 1.14 17.62
C MET A 342 -5.29 0.35 16.37
N LEU A 343 -6.57 0.43 16.01
CA LEU A 343 -7.07 -0.12 14.77
C LEU A 343 -6.67 0.81 13.62
N ILE A 344 -6.18 0.22 12.52
CA ILE A 344 -5.78 0.93 11.32
C ILE A 344 -6.19 0.13 10.07
N ALA A 345 -7.06 0.71 9.26
CA ALA A 345 -7.55 0.17 8.01
C ALA A 345 -6.52 0.36 6.87
N PRO A 346 -6.64 -0.39 5.75
CA PRO A 346 -5.86 -0.13 4.54
C PRO A 346 -5.96 1.34 4.08
N GLY A 347 -4.82 1.95 3.75
CA GLY A 347 -4.73 3.36 3.37
C GLY A 347 -4.79 4.36 4.52
N GLU A 348 -5.18 3.96 5.72
CA GLU A 348 -5.30 4.83 6.89
C GLU A 348 -3.93 5.19 7.49
N ARG A 349 -3.81 6.39 8.07
CA ARG A 349 -2.61 6.86 8.78
C ARG A 349 -2.95 7.23 10.21
N LYS A 350 -2.03 6.90 11.11
CA LYS A 350 -2.05 7.34 12.51
C LYS A 350 -0.72 8.01 12.84
N ASP A 351 -0.78 9.13 13.51
CA ASP A 351 0.39 9.88 14.00
C ASP A 351 0.45 9.70 15.51
N ILE A 352 1.51 9.05 15.99
CA ILE A 352 1.61 8.59 17.39
C ILE A 352 2.93 8.94 18.02
N ILE A 353 2.93 9.07 19.34
CA ILE A 353 4.12 9.08 20.18
C ILE A 353 4.21 7.74 20.92
N ILE A 354 5.41 7.16 20.93
CA ILE A 354 5.78 6.07 21.85
C ILE A 354 6.87 6.60 22.78
N ASP A 355 6.65 6.41 24.08
CA ASP A 355 7.56 6.89 25.12
C ASP A 355 8.40 5.75 25.66
N PHE A 356 9.70 5.75 25.33
CA PHE A 356 10.68 4.77 25.80
C PHE A 356 11.48 5.26 27.02
N SER A 357 11.11 6.39 27.65
CA SER A 357 11.84 6.99 28.76
C SER A 357 11.73 6.25 30.08
N ASN A 358 10.78 5.31 30.21
CA ASN A 358 10.66 4.49 31.42
C ASN A 358 11.95 3.68 31.67
N PRO A 359 12.66 3.90 32.81
CA PRO A 359 13.91 3.22 33.09
C PRO A 359 13.80 1.68 33.12
N ALA A 360 12.62 1.12 33.39
CA ALA A 360 12.38 -0.32 33.37
C ALA A 360 12.48 -0.92 31.97
N LEU A 361 12.40 -0.12 30.91
CA LEU A 361 12.54 -0.55 29.53
C LEU A 361 13.99 -0.65 29.06
N TRP A 362 14.95 -0.08 29.81
CA TRP A 362 16.36 -0.09 29.41
C TRP A 362 16.88 -1.52 29.24
N GLY A 363 17.48 -1.77 28.07
CA GLY A 363 17.98 -3.09 27.68
C GLY A 363 16.88 -4.08 27.22
N GLN A 364 15.61 -3.69 27.30
CA GLN A 364 14.52 -4.54 26.85
C GLN A 364 14.31 -4.46 25.34
N THR A 365 13.68 -5.52 24.81
CA THR A 365 13.13 -5.55 23.45
C THR A 365 11.62 -5.70 23.57
N ILE A 366 10.86 -4.72 23.09
CA ILE A 366 9.40 -4.75 23.07
C ILE A 366 8.90 -4.96 21.64
N ILE A 367 7.86 -5.77 21.51
CA ILE A 367 7.34 -6.14 20.18
C ILE A 367 6.00 -5.46 19.95
N LEU A 368 5.92 -4.72 18.85
CA LEU A 368 4.66 -4.23 18.30
C LEU A 368 3.96 -5.41 17.63
N LYS A 369 2.72 -5.68 18.05
CA LYS A 369 1.91 -6.82 17.64
C LYS A 369 0.62 -6.39 16.96
N ASN A 370 -0.02 -7.36 16.32
CA ASN A 370 -1.32 -7.25 15.67
C ASN A 370 -2.25 -8.36 16.17
N ASN A 371 -3.51 -8.05 16.44
CA ASN A 371 -4.55 -9.01 16.73
C ASN A 371 -5.83 -8.83 15.91
N ALA A 372 -5.81 -7.97 14.87
CA ALA A 372 -6.94 -7.87 13.96
C ALA A 372 -7.17 -9.18 13.22
N LYS A 373 -8.41 -9.60 13.14
CA LYS A 373 -8.81 -10.80 12.39
C LYS A 373 -8.65 -10.57 10.88
N THR A 374 -8.56 -11.64 10.14
CA THR A 374 -8.38 -11.65 8.69
C THR A 374 -9.37 -12.62 8.04
N PRO A 375 -10.32 -12.18 7.19
CA PRO A 375 -10.76 -10.79 6.98
C PRO A 375 -11.29 -10.12 8.25
N TYR A 376 -11.16 -8.80 8.30
CA TYR A 376 -11.69 -8.03 9.43
C TYR A 376 -13.19 -7.72 9.20
N PRO A 377 -14.07 -7.75 10.24
CA PRO A 377 -13.80 -8.09 11.65
C PRO A 377 -14.06 -9.56 12.01
N LYS A 378 -14.54 -10.40 11.09
CA LYS A 378 -15.15 -11.71 11.39
C LYS A 378 -14.23 -12.91 11.14
N GLY A 379 -13.14 -12.73 10.38
CA GLY A 379 -12.24 -13.80 9.97
C GLY A 379 -11.43 -14.45 11.10
N SER A 380 -10.32 -15.07 10.73
CA SER A 380 -9.42 -15.79 11.66
C SER A 380 -8.45 -14.86 12.36
N ALA A 381 -8.04 -15.22 13.59
CA ALA A 381 -6.98 -14.52 14.29
C ALA A 381 -5.65 -14.63 13.53
N PRO A 382 -4.77 -13.61 13.58
CA PRO A 382 -3.47 -13.66 12.94
C PRO A 382 -2.58 -14.72 13.58
N ASP A 383 -1.67 -15.30 12.78
CA ASP A 383 -0.69 -16.25 13.29
C ASP A 383 0.24 -15.53 14.29
N PRO A 384 0.32 -15.99 15.57
CA PRO A 384 1.08 -15.31 16.61
C PRO A 384 2.60 -15.32 16.36
N LEU A 385 3.09 -16.14 15.41
CA LEU A 385 4.51 -16.24 15.06
C LEU A 385 4.88 -15.44 13.81
N THR A 386 3.91 -15.01 13.00
CA THR A 386 4.14 -14.27 11.74
C THR A 386 3.28 -13.01 11.67
N THR A 387 2.05 -13.11 11.17
CA THR A 387 1.15 -11.95 10.93
C THR A 387 0.65 -11.26 12.20
N GLY A 388 0.80 -11.91 13.36
CA GLY A 388 0.58 -11.32 14.69
C GLY A 388 1.75 -10.48 15.21
N ARG A 389 2.85 -10.35 14.45
CA ARG A 389 4.04 -9.57 14.80
C ARG A 389 4.33 -8.55 13.73
N ILE A 390 4.64 -7.33 14.12
CA ILE A 390 4.92 -6.22 13.18
C ILE A 390 6.42 -5.91 13.15
N MET A 391 6.95 -5.41 14.26
CA MET A 391 8.37 -5.06 14.42
C MET A 391 8.75 -5.06 15.89
N ALA A 392 10.01 -4.86 16.19
CA ALA A 392 10.48 -4.69 17.57
C ALA A 392 11.16 -3.33 17.77
N PHE A 393 11.11 -2.85 19.01
CA PHE A 393 11.91 -1.74 19.50
C PHE A 393 12.88 -2.25 20.54
N ARG A 394 14.15 -1.91 20.42
CA ARG A 394 15.18 -2.31 21.36
C ARG A 394 15.76 -1.07 22.03
N ILE A 395 15.50 -0.93 23.31
CA ILE A 395 15.86 0.25 24.11
C ILE A 395 17.31 0.09 24.61
N ASN A 396 18.29 0.33 23.74
CA ASN A 396 19.70 0.05 23.97
C ASN A 396 20.64 1.18 23.58
N LYS A 397 20.14 2.24 22.93
CA LYS A 397 20.94 3.40 22.61
C LYS A 397 21.06 4.33 23.81
N PRO A 398 22.26 4.83 24.15
CA PRO A 398 22.40 5.87 25.16
C PRO A 398 21.66 7.13 24.70
N LEU A 399 21.16 7.89 25.68
CA LEU A 399 20.52 9.18 25.40
C LEU A 399 21.51 10.12 24.74
N ASP A 400 21.17 10.68 23.59
CA ASP A 400 21.92 11.75 22.96
C ASP A 400 21.44 13.10 23.54
N GLU A 401 22.21 13.64 24.48
CA GLU A 401 21.91 14.89 25.17
C GLU A 401 22.00 16.15 24.27
N SER A 402 22.53 16.02 23.04
CA SER A 402 22.54 17.14 22.07
C SER A 402 21.17 17.47 21.53
N TYR A 403 20.19 16.55 21.68
CA TYR A 403 18.79 16.75 21.35
C TYR A 403 17.97 16.88 22.64
N PRO A 404 17.21 17.97 22.80
CA PRO A 404 16.35 18.15 23.98
C PRO A 404 15.28 17.07 24.06
N LEU A 405 14.86 16.78 25.31
CA LEU A 405 13.72 15.89 25.53
C LEU A 405 12.42 16.60 25.18
N THR A 406 11.47 15.84 24.67
CA THR A 406 10.15 16.33 24.29
C THR A 406 9.22 16.36 25.51
N THR A 407 8.41 17.42 25.61
CA THR A 407 7.30 17.51 26.56
C THR A 407 6.03 17.78 25.80
N LEU A 408 5.19 16.75 25.62
CA LEU A 408 3.96 16.85 24.85
C LEU A 408 2.97 17.80 25.52
N PRO A 409 2.42 18.82 24.80
CA PRO A 409 1.49 19.77 25.37
C PRO A 409 0.07 19.18 25.39
N ALA A 410 -0.79 19.72 26.25
CA ALA A 410 -2.19 19.33 26.33
C ALA A 410 -3.00 19.74 25.08
N THR A 411 -2.56 20.75 24.34
CA THR A 411 -3.19 21.24 23.12
C THR A 411 -2.20 21.22 21.98
N LEU A 412 -2.56 20.55 20.88
CA LEU A 412 -1.72 20.41 19.70
C LEU A 412 -2.08 21.41 18.59
N ARG A 413 -3.36 21.82 18.58
CA ARG A 413 -3.91 22.79 17.62
C ARG A 413 -5.23 23.37 18.18
N PRO A 414 -5.72 24.47 17.63
CA PRO A 414 -7.07 24.93 17.94
C PRO A 414 -8.13 23.86 17.66
N PRO A 415 -9.24 23.82 18.38
CA PRO A 415 -10.35 22.91 18.09
C PRO A 415 -10.84 23.07 16.65
N ILE A 416 -11.21 21.95 16.03
CA ILE A 416 -11.84 21.95 14.71
C ILE A 416 -13.25 22.53 14.86
N VAL A 417 -13.56 23.55 14.08
CA VAL A 417 -14.90 24.13 14.04
C VAL A 417 -15.76 23.27 13.11
N PRO A 418 -16.84 22.63 13.60
CA PRO A 418 -17.71 21.84 12.76
C PRO A 418 -18.33 22.67 11.65
N LEU A 419 -18.29 22.16 10.43
CA LEU A 419 -19.03 22.75 9.31
C LEU A 419 -20.54 22.61 9.57
N GLN A 420 -21.31 23.58 9.08
CA GLN A 420 -22.77 23.58 9.19
C GLN A 420 -23.40 23.64 7.81
N THR A 421 -24.51 22.95 7.62
CA THR A 421 -25.31 22.99 6.41
C THR A 421 -26.77 22.73 6.74
N GLU A 422 -27.66 23.32 5.94
CA GLU A 422 -29.11 23.06 5.96
C GLU A 422 -29.55 22.20 4.74
N LEU A 423 -28.59 21.81 3.90
CA LEU A 423 -28.87 20.94 2.75
C LEU A 423 -29.22 19.54 3.23
N ALA A 424 -30.13 18.89 2.52
CA ALA A 424 -30.46 17.49 2.76
C ALA A 424 -29.22 16.61 2.52
N PRO A 425 -29.01 15.57 3.33
CA PRO A 425 -27.90 14.65 3.13
C PRO A 425 -27.94 13.98 1.75
N ARG A 426 -26.78 13.86 1.11
CA ARG A 426 -26.58 13.02 -0.07
C ARG A 426 -26.36 11.59 0.39
N LYS A 427 -27.11 10.64 -0.18
CA LYS A 427 -27.08 9.24 0.25
C LYS A 427 -26.39 8.37 -0.77
N LEU A 428 -25.23 7.84 -0.39
CA LEU A 428 -24.40 6.96 -1.20
C LEU A 428 -24.48 5.53 -0.66
N ILE A 429 -24.25 4.55 -1.54
CA ILE A 429 -24.25 3.14 -1.19
C ILE A 429 -22.94 2.48 -1.62
N LEU A 430 -22.35 1.70 -0.71
CA LEU A 430 -21.30 0.73 -0.99
C LEU A 430 -21.98 -0.62 -1.13
N PHE A 431 -21.82 -1.28 -2.26
CA PHE A 431 -22.55 -2.48 -2.60
C PHE A 431 -21.60 -3.54 -3.19
N GLU A 432 -22.00 -4.80 -3.13
CA GLU A 432 -21.34 -5.93 -3.76
C GLU A 432 -22.29 -6.60 -4.74
N ALA A 433 -21.79 -6.92 -5.92
CA ALA A 433 -22.47 -7.73 -6.92
C ALA A 433 -21.52 -8.83 -7.41
N GLU A 434 -22.03 -9.71 -8.25
CA GLU A 434 -21.24 -10.69 -8.97
C GLU A 434 -21.06 -10.24 -10.42
N ASP A 435 -19.87 -10.45 -10.98
CA ASP A 435 -19.63 -10.25 -12.39
C ASP A 435 -20.12 -11.46 -13.22
N GLU A 436 -19.87 -11.46 -14.53
CA GLU A 436 -20.27 -12.51 -15.45
C GLU A 436 -19.65 -13.90 -15.15
N TYR A 437 -18.59 -13.92 -14.30
CA TYR A 437 -17.90 -15.14 -13.87
C TYR A 437 -18.26 -15.55 -12.43
N GLY A 438 -19.25 -14.89 -11.80
CA GLY A 438 -19.62 -15.12 -10.41
C GLY A 438 -18.60 -14.61 -9.38
N ARG A 439 -17.67 -13.73 -9.77
CA ARG A 439 -16.68 -13.14 -8.86
C ARG A 439 -17.24 -11.89 -8.19
N LEU A 440 -16.88 -11.70 -6.92
CA LEU A 440 -17.27 -10.52 -6.16
C LEU A 440 -16.77 -9.23 -6.84
N MET A 441 -17.68 -8.30 -7.06
CA MET A 441 -17.42 -7.01 -7.66
C MET A 441 -17.91 -5.90 -6.70
N PRO A 442 -16.98 -5.18 -6.01
CA PRO A 442 -17.35 -4.02 -5.20
C PRO A 442 -17.78 -2.86 -6.10
N ILE A 443 -18.88 -2.23 -5.76
CA ILE A 443 -19.54 -1.20 -6.59
C ILE A 443 -19.96 -0.02 -5.71
N LEU A 444 -19.93 1.17 -6.31
CA LEU A 444 -20.47 2.39 -5.73
C LEU A 444 -21.81 2.72 -6.39
N GLY A 445 -22.63 3.48 -5.67
CA GLY A 445 -23.89 3.98 -6.20
C GLY A 445 -24.53 5.01 -5.31
N THR A 446 -25.74 5.41 -5.67
CA THR A 446 -26.60 6.24 -4.82
C THR A 446 -27.79 5.43 -4.34
N VAL A 447 -28.42 5.85 -3.23
CA VAL A 447 -29.64 5.19 -2.74
C VAL A 447 -30.80 5.36 -3.73
N ASP A 448 -30.80 6.46 -4.49
CA ASP A 448 -31.86 6.80 -5.42
C ASP A 448 -31.68 6.17 -6.81
N ASP A 449 -30.43 6.16 -7.34
CA ASP A 449 -30.13 5.67 -8.69
C ASP A 449 -29.66 4.20 -8.71
N GLY A 450 -29.27 3.67 -7.54
CA GLY A 450 -28.73 2.32 -7.41
C GLY A 450 -27.24 2.26 -7.82
N ILE A 451 -26.85 1.13 -8.41
CA ILE A 451 -25.46 0.83 -8.80
C ILE A 451 -25.05 1.68 -10.00
N LEU A 452 -23.83 2.26 -9.91
CA LEU A 452 -23.25 3.09 -10.97
C LEU A 452 -21.91 2.51 -11.43
N GLY A 453 -21.72 2.42 -12.74
CA GLY A 453 -20.48 2.03 -13.36
C GLY A 453 -19.49 3.20 -13.46
N PHE A 454 -18.20 2.91 -13.57
CA PHE A 454 -17.14 3.92 -13.67
C PHE A 454 -17.34 4.95 -14.81
N ARG A 455 -18.04 4.57 -15.88
CA ARG A 455 -18.30 5.44 -17.06
C ARG A 455 -19.69 6.04 -17.08
N ASP A 456 -20.51 5.79 -16.06
CA ASP A 456 -21.82 6.41 -15.96
C ASP A 456 -21.70 7.92 -15.72
N PRO A 457 -22.72 8.68 -16.07
CA PRO A 457 -22.73 10.12 -15.81
C PRO A 457 -22.52 10.43 -14.32
N VAL A 458 -21.78 11.50 -14.02
CA VAL A 458 -21.54 11.97 -12.64
C VAL A 458 -22.88 12.35 -12.01
N THR A 459 -23.19 11.78 -10.87
CA THR A 459 -24.40 12.05 -10.07
C THR A 459 -24.12 13.05 -8.93
N GLU A 460 -22.91 13.01 -8.35
CA GLU A 460 -22.49 13.86 -7.24
C GLU A 460 -21.86 15.16 -7.77
N ASN A 461 -22.68 16.20 -7.84
CA ASN A 461 -22.27 17.54 -8.32
C ASN A 461 -22.46 18.57 -7.19
N PRO A 462 -21.61 18.59 -6.13
CA PRO A 462 -21.69 19.61 -5.11
C PRO A 462 -21.41 20.99 -5.69
N ALA A 463 -22.18 21.99 -5.25
CA ALA A 463 -21.94 23.35 -5.68
C ALA A 463 -20.62 23.88 -5.10
N MET A 464 -19.89 24.70 -5.86
CA MET A 464 -18.67 25.33 -5.37
C MET A 464 -18.96 26.13 -4.07
N ASN A 465 -18.13 25.93 -3.05
CA ASN A 465 -18.25 26.52 -1.72
C ASN A 465 -19.51 26.08 -0.92
N SER A 466 -20.22 25.02 -1.38
CA SER A 466 -21.26 24.41 -0.53
C SER A 466 -20.64 23.52 0.55
N THR A 467 -21.39 23.31 1.62
CA THR A 467 -21.12 22.26 2.62
C THR A 467 -22.26 21.27 2.51
N GLU A 468 -21.94 19.99 2.34
CA GLU A 468 -22.90 18.90 2.25
C GLU A 468 -22.61 17.84 3.32
N ILE A 469 -23.64 17.11 3.72
CA ILE A 469 -23.52 15.87 4.50
C ILE A 469 -23.66 14.72 3.52
N TRP A 470 -22.68 13.82 3.50
CA TRP A 470 -22.72 12.59 2.72
C TRP A 470 -22.90 11.42 3.67
N GLU A 471 -24.02 10.71 3.54
CA GLU A 471 -24.35 9.49 4.28
C GLU A 471 -23.95 8.29 3.43
N MET A 472 -22.93 7.54 3.87
CA MET A 472 -22.48 6.33 3.17
C MET A 472 -23.12 5.10 3.82
N TYR A 473 -23.96 4.38 3.08
CA TYR A 473 -24.59 3.13 3.49
C TYR A 473 -23.70 1.98 3.04
N ASN A 474 -23.13 1.24 3.98
CA ASN A 474 -22.32 0.06 3.69
C ASN A 474 -23.24 -1.18 3.71
N GLU A 475 -23.57 -1.68 2.52
CA GLU A 475 -24.37 -2.91 2.29
C GLU A 475 -23.45 -4.10 1.92
N THR A 476 -22.12 -3.94 2.09
CA THR A 476 -21.15 -4.99 1.82
C THR A 476 -20.93 -5.89 3.04
N MET A 477 -20.24 -7.01 2.84
CA MET A 477 -19.80 -7.88 3.95
C MET A 477 -18.54 -7.37 4.65
N ASP A 478 -17.87 -6.38 4.09
CA ASP A 478 -16.62 -5.77 4.57
C ASP A 478 -16.85 -4.69 5.64
N ALA A 479 -15.76 -4.27 6.31
CA ALA A 479 -15.78 -3.30 7.40
C ALA A 479 -15.55 -1.86 6.90
#